data_b7f64e1baa9b84e3b10a5332e886ff5f
#
_entry.id   b7f64e1baa9b84e3b10a5332e886ff5f
#
_cell.length_a   1.000
_cell.length_b   1.000
_cell.length_c   1.000
_cell.angle_alpha   90.00
_cell.angle_beta   90.00
_cell.angle_gamma   90.00
#
_symmetry.space_group_name_H-M   'P 1'
#
loop_
_entity.id
_entity.type
_entity.pdbx_description
1 polymer ?
#
loop_
_entity_poly.entity_id
_entity_poly.type
_entity_poly.pdbx_seq_one_letter_code
_entity_poly.pdbx_strand_id
1 'polypeptide(L)'
;VKEKIKNCLLEFQWNDAYVNAILEILEATTTFVPSSTSTNELADISLYDHVKMTAAIATCIHEYLLQENITDYKTTLFKEATSFYSKPIFYLYSMDISGIQDFIYTITSKGALKGLRSRSFYLEIMMEHLIDSLLEKLFLSRVNLIYSGGGHAYILLPNTEKVRKIVGDFEQEVNEWFLEMFETQLY
;
A
#
# COMPACT_ATOMS: atom_id res chain seq x y z
N VAL A 1 -10.42 -26.78 -20.40
CA VAL A 1 -10.36 -25.60 -19.52
C VAL A 1 -9.09 -25.64 -18.68
N LYS A 2 -8.80 -26.70 -17.88
CA LYS A 2 -7.61 -26.81 -17.02
C LYS A 2 -6.28 -26.62 -17.76
N GLU A 3 -6.14 -27.19 -18.95
CA GLU A 3 -4.93 -27.09 -19.78
C GLU A 3 -4.73 -25.68 -20.35
N LYS A 4 -5.81 -24.98 -20.74
CA LYS A 4 -5.75 -23.57 -21.15
C LYS A 4 -5.29 -22.67 -20.01
N ILE A 5 -5.85 -22.86 -18.81
CA ILE A 5 -5.45 -22.09 -17.61
C ILE A 5 -3.97 -22.36 -17.28
N LYS A 6 -3.54 -23.63 -17.31
CA LYS A 6 -2.14 -24.01 -17.07
C LYS A 6 -1.17 -23.36 -18.07
N ASN A 7 -1.52 -23.33 -19.36
CA ASN A 7 -0.69 -22.72 -20.40
C ASN A 7 -0.64 -21.20 -20.24
N CYS A 8 -1.77 -20.55 -19.95
CA CYS A 8 -1.79 -19.11 -19.63
C CYS A 8 -0.91 -18.79 -18.41
N LEU A 9 -0.89 -19.64 -17.37
CA LEU A 9 -0.04 -19.44 -16.19
C LEU A 9 1.44 -19.68 -16.47
N LEU A 10 1.80 -20.52 -17.45
CA LEU A 10 3.20 -20.79 -17.84
C LEU A 10 3.80 -19.68 -18.72
N GLU A 11 2.98 -18.98 -19.50
CA GLU A 11 3.38 -17.84 -20.34
C GLU A 11 3.34 -16.52 -19.58
N PHE A 12 2.98 -16.54 -18.32
CA PHE A 12 2.66 -15.38 -17.52
C PHE A 12 3.94 -14.77 -16.92
N GLN A 13 4.17 -13.47 -17.18
CA GLN A 13 5.19 -12.69 -16.49
C GLN A 13 4.59 -12.00 -15.26
N TRP A 14 5.06 -12.40 -14.09
CA TRP A 14 4.71 -11.73 -12.85
C TRP A 14 5.32 -10.33 -12.84
N ASN A 15 4.47 -9.32 -12.88
CA ASN A 15 4.84 -7.91 -12.73
C ASN A 15 3.80 -7.19 -11.86
N ASP A 16 4.12 -5.97 -11.43
CA ASP A 16 3.26 -5.20 -10.54
C ASP A 16 1.89 -4.89 -11.15
N ALA A 17 1.83 -4.64 -12.46
CA ALA A 17 0.56 -4.39 -13.16
C ALA A 17 -0.39 -5.60 -13.05
N TYR A 18 0.14 -6.81 -13.08
CA TYR A 18 -0.68 -8.00 -12.89
C TYR A 18 -1.14 -8.20 -11.44
N VAL A 19 -0.26 -7.97 -10.49
CA VAL A 19 -0.64 -8.03 -9.07
C VAL A 19 -1.75 -7.02 -8.79
N ASN A 20 -1.63 -5.80 -9.29
CA ASN A 20 -2.66 -4.76 -9.17
C ASN A 20 -3.98 -5.17 -9.86
N ALA A 21 -3.91 -5.75 -11.08
CA ALA A 21 -5.11 -6.25 -11.76
C ALA A 21 -5.81 -7.39 -10.98
N ILE A 22 -5.06 -8.30 -10.37
CA ILE A 22 -5.63 -9.33 -9.49
C ILE A 22 -6.29 -8.67 -8.26
N LEU A 23 -5.66 -7.69 -7.64
CA LEU A 23 -6.24 -6.99 -6.49
C LEU A 23 -7.58 -6.34 -6.85
N GLU A 24 -7.68 -5.65 -8.00
CA GLU A 24 -8.93 -5.05 -8.48
C GLU A 24 -10.02 -6.11 -8.72
N ILE A 25 -9.67 -7.25 -9.33
CA ILE A 25 -10.63 -8.35 -9.56
C ILE A 25 -11.10 -8.93 -8.23
N LEU A 26 -10.19 -9.15 -7.29
CA LEU A 26 -10.54 -9.68 -5.96
C LEU A 26 -11.41 -8.68 -5.20
N GLU A 27 -11.10 -7.39 -5.26
CA GLU A 27 -11.93 -6.33 -4.66
C GLU A 27 -13.34 -6.36 -5.22
N ALA A 28 -13.48 -6.29 -6.55
CA ALA A 28 -14.78 -6.28 -7.22
C ALA A 28 -15.62 -7.53 -6.96
N THR A 29 -14.99 -8.68 -6.70
CA THR A 29 -15.69 -9.97 -6.57
C THR A 29 -15.86 -10.47 -5.14
N THR A 30 -15.03 -10.04 -4.20
CA THR A 30 -14.97 -10.62 -2.85
C THR A 30 -15.19 -9.63 -1.72
N THR A 31 -15.38 -8.32 -2.01
CA THR A 31 -15.65 -7.30 -0.98
C THR A 31 -16.90 -7.59 -0.14
N PHE A 32 -17.93 -8.16 -0.74
CA PHE A 32 -19.18 -8.51 -0.05
C PHE A 32 -19.25 -9.99 0.36
N VAL A 33 -18.16 -10.74 0.20
CA VAL A 33 -18.06 -12.13 0.65
C VAL A 33 -17.43 -12.12 2.04
N PRO A 34 -18.06 -12.72 3.06
CA PRO A 34 -17.48 -12.78 4.39
C PRO A 34 -16.22 -13.65 4.43
N SER A 35 -15.22 -13.22 5.21
CA SER A 35 -13.97 -13.96 5.39
C SER A 35 -14.12 -15.23 6.21
N SER A 36 -15.11 -15.29 7.08
CA SER A 36 -15.41 -16.43 7.94
C SER A 36 -16.78 -17.02 7.63
N THR A 37 -16.87 -18.35 7.65
CA THR A 37 -18.11 -19.13 7.57
C THR A 37 -18.57 -19.62 8.95
N SER A 38 -17.87 -19.23 10.01
CA SER A 38 -18.22 -19.61 11.39
C SER A 38 -19.51 -18.93 11.83
N THR A 39 -20.43 -19.72 12.40
CA THR A 39 -21.65 -19.21 12.99
C THR A 39 -21.46 -18.58 14.38
N ASN A 40 -20.25 -18.71 14.93
CA ASN A 40 -19.90 -18.18 16.26
C ASN A 40 -19.25 -16.79 16.19
N GLU A 41 -19.02 -16.27 15.00
CA GLU A 41 -18.38 -14.98 14.76
C GLU A 41 -19.30 -14.06 13.94
N LEU A 42 -19.19 -12.75 14.15
CA LEU A 42 -19.78 -11.78 13.24
C LEU A 42 -19.00 -11.80 11.92
N ALA A 43 -19.71 -12.01 10.81
CA ALA A 43 -19.13 -12.00 9.47
C ALA A 43 -19.01 -10.56 8.94
N ASP A 44 -18.27 -9.70 9.64
CA ASP A 44 -18.12 -8.27 9.40
C ASP A 44 -16.85 -7.88 8.63
N ILE A 45 -15.93 -8.84 8.42
CA ILE A 45 -14.71 -8.65 7.65
C ILE A 45 -14.88 -9.26 6.27
N SER A 46 -14.59 -8.49 5.21
CA SER A 46 -14.64 -8.98 3.83
C SER A 46 -13.52 -9.98 3.54
N LEU A 47 -13.78 -10.91 2.63
CA LEU A 47 -12.76 -11.84 2.16
C LEU A 47 -11.61 -11.09 1.47
N TYR A 48 -11.91 -10.02 0.74
CA TYR A 48 -10.91 -9.16 0.12
C TYR A 48 -9.95 -8.56 1.15
N ASP A 49 -10.48 -7.90 2.18
CA ASP A 49 -9.64 -7.25 3.20
C ASP A 49 -8.79 -8.27 3.96
N HIS A 50 -9.39 -9.42 4.29
CA HIS A 50 -8.68 -10.50 4.97
C HIS A 50 -7.50 -11.03 4.12
N VAL A 51 -7.74 -11.31 2.85
CA VAL A 51 -6.70 -11.84 1.93
C VAL A 51 -5.62 -10.80 1.66
N LYS A 52 -6.00 -9.55 1.38
CA LYS A 52 -5.09 -8.43 1.15
C LYS A 52 -4.17 -8.22 2.36
N MET A 53 -4.74 -8.13 3.56
CA MET A 53 -3.98 -7.94 4.79
C MET A 53 -3.05 -9.14 5.08
N THR A 54 -3.54 -10.36 4.86
CA THR A 54 -2.72 -11.57 4.99
C THR A 54 -1.52 -11.54 4.05
N ALA A 55 -1.72 -11.15 2.79
CA ALA A 55 -0.65 -11.04 1.82
C ALA A 55 0.35 -9.92 2.18
N ALA A 56 -0.13 -8.76 2.64
CA ALA A 56 0.73 -7.66 3.11
C ALA A 56 1.63 -8.09 4.27
N ILE A 57 1.04 -8.75 5.27
CA ILE A 57 1.77 -9.29 6.43
C ILE A 57 2.81 -10.33 5.98
N ALA A 58 2.42 -11.25 5.11
CA ALA A 58 3.32 -12.30 4.59
C ALA A 58 4.50 -11.69 3.82
N THR A 59 4.26 -10.68 2.99
CA THR A 59 5.30 -9.95 2.27
C THR A 59 6.27 -9.27 3.24
N CYS A 60 5.77 -8.58 4.26
CA CYS A 60 6.63 -7.93 5.26
C CYS A 60 7.49 -8.92 6.04
N ILE A 61 6.90 -10.07 6.46
CA ILE A 61 7.66 -11.14 7.14
C ILE A 61 8.73 -11.68 6.21
N HIS A 62 8.39 -11.99 4.96
CA HIS A 62 9.33 -12.52 3.98
C HIS A 62 10.53 -11.58 3.76
N GLU A 63 10.26 -10.31 3.49
CA GLU A 63 11.30 -9.31 3.27
C GLU A 63 12.17 -9.09 4.51
N TYR A 64 11.57 -9.08 5.70
CA TYR A 64 12.30 -9.01 6.95
C TYR A 64 13.26 -10.19 7.13
N LEU A 65 12.78 -11.42 6.91
CA LEU A 65 13.60 -12.64 7.03
C LEU A 65 14.75 -12.65 6.01
N LEU A 66 14.49 -12.22 4.78
CA LEU A 66 15.53 -12.12 3.73
C LEU A 66 16.63 -11.12 4.14
N GLN A 67 16.27 -9.95 4.62
CA GLN A 67 17.23 -8.91 4.99
C GLN A 67 18.02 -9.25 6.25
N GLU A 68 17.41 -9.97 7.18
CA GLU A 68 18.09 -10.50 8.39
C GLU A 68 18.88 -11.81 8.13
N ASN A 69 18.91 -12.30 6.88
CA ASN A 69 19.56 -13.55 6.49
C ASN A 69 19.07 -14.79 7.25
N ILE A 70 17.79 -14.80 7.64
CA ILE A 70 17.16 -15.91 8.35
C ILE A 70 16.67 -16.94 7.31
N THR A 71 17.24 -18.12 7.30
CA THR A 71 16.91 -19.20 6.35
C THR A 71 16.10 -20.35 6.94
N ASP A 72 16.18 -20.56 8.26
CA ASP A 72 15.38 -21.59 8.93
C ASP A 72 14.02 -21.02 9.36
N TYR A 73 13.12 -20.88 8.37
CA TYR A 73 11.76 -20.35 8.58
C TYR A 73 10.94 -21.22 9.54
N LYS A 74 11.14 -22.54 9.53
CA LYS A 74 10.38 -23.45 10.38
C LYS A 74 10.70 -23.25 11.86
N THR A 75 11.96 -23.12 12.20
CA THR A 75 12.35 -22.82 13.58
C THR A 75 11.91 -21.43 13.98
N THR A 76 12.22 -20.42 13.19
CA THR A 76 11.94 -19.02 13.50
C THR A 76 10.44 -18.73 13.64
N LEU A 77 9.62 -19.14 12.65
CA LEU A 77 8.19 -18.77 12.62
C LEU A 77 7.28 -19.68 13.45
N PHE A 78 7.71 -20.90 13.77
CA PHE A 78 6.86 -21.86 14.49
C PHE A 78 7.43 -22.27 15.85
N LYS A 79 8.68 -22.71 15.94
CA LYS A 79 9.25 -23.16 17.22
C LYS A 79 9.58 -21.99 18.14
N GLU A 80 10.08 -20.90 17.57
CA GLU A 80 10.48 -19.67 18.28
C GLU A 80 9.48 -18.53 18.04
N ALA A 81 8.26 -18.83 17.66
CA ALA A 81 7.22 -17.87 17.26
C ALA A 81 7.06 -16.73 18.26
N THR A 82 6.98 -17.03 19.55
CA THR A 82 6.84 -16.01 20.61
C THR A 82 7.99 -15.02 20.61
N SER A 83 9.21 -15.48 20.44
CA SER A 83 10.40 -14.63 20.38
C SER A 83 10.42 -13.81 19.07
N PHE A 84 10.07 -14.43 17.96
CA PHE A 84 10.05 -13.74 16.66
C PHE A 84 8.99 -12.64 16.63
N TYR A 85 7.75 -12.95 17.00
CA TYR A 85 6.63 -11.98 16.96
C TYR A 85 6.66 -10.94 18.09
N SER A 86 7.57 -11.04 19.03
CA SER A 86 7.86 -9.94 19.98
C SER A 86 8.75 -8.84 19.39
N LYS A 87 9.39 -9.08 18.25
CA LYS A 87 10.23 -8.10 17.57
C LYS A 87 9.37 -7.11 16.76
N PRO A 88 9.83 -5.87 16.58
CA PRO A 88 9.14 -4.89 15.74
C PRO A 88 9.42 -5.17 14.24
N ILE A 89 8.83 -6.23 13.70
CA ILE A 89 9.04 -6.68 12.31
C ILE A 89 8.25 -5.86 11.28
N PHE A 90 7.26 -5.09 11.73
CA PHE A 90 6.41 -4.25 10.89
C PHE A 90 6.67 -2.78 11.14
N TYR A 91 6.54 -1.99 10.10
CA TYR A 91 6.59 -0.54 10.11
C TYR A 91 5.32 -0.01 9.42
N LEU A 92 4.45 0.65 10.17
CA LEU A 92 3.29 1.33 9.59
C LEU A 92 3.73 2.74 9.20
N TYR A 93 3.82 2.97 7.90
CA TYR A 93 4.17 4.27 7.33
C TYR A 93 2.90 5.06 7.04
N SER A 94 2.88 6.33 7.47
CA SER A 94 1.79 7.26 7.19
C SER A 94 2.31 8.40 6.32
N MET A 95 1.65 8.64 5.22
CA MET A 95 1.88 9.77 4.33
C MET A 95 0.70 10.73 4.42
N ASP A 96 0.97 12.02 4.56
CA ASP A 96 -0.04 13.07 4.65
C ASP A 96 0.41 14.28 3.86
N ILE A 97 -0.47 14.80 3.01
CA ILE A 97 -0.26 16.07 2.32
C ILE A 97 -0.97 17.17 3.10
N SER A 98 -0.21 18.09 3.63
CA SER A 98 -0.73 19.24 4.35
C SER A 98 -1.01 20.43 3.40
N GLY A 99 -1.89 21.36 3.80
CA GLY A 99 -2.27 22.52 3.00
C GLY A 99 -3.38 22.30 1.97
N ILE A 100 -3.95 21.09 1.91
CA ILE A 100 -4.96 20.67 0.91
C ILE A 100 -6.14 21.65 0.85
N GLN A 101 -6.66 22.10 1.99
CA GLN A 101 -7.85 22.96 2.01
C GLN A 101 -7.53 24.33 1.38
N ASP A 102 -6.43 24.94 1.72
CA ASP A 102 -6.02 26.22 1.16
C ASP A 102 -5.75 26.09 -0.34
N PHE A 103 -5.10 25.03 -0.77
CA PHE A 103 -4.90 24.73 -2.18
C PHE A 103 -6.21 24.55 -2.94
N ILE A 104 -7.18 23.79 -2.42
CA ILE A 104 -8.47 23.56 -3.09
C ILE A 104 -9.32 24.81 -3.12
N TYR A 105 -9.42 25.59 -2.02
CA TYR A 105 -10.35 26.69 -1.89
C TYR A 105 -9.81 28.04 -2.35
N THR A 106 -8.55 28.16 -2.74
CA THR A 106 -7.99 29.37 -3.40
C THR A 106 -8.55 29.51 -4.82
N ILE A 107 -9.84 29.88 -4.94
CA ILE A 107 -10.52 29.95 -6.23
C ILE A 107 -11.32 31.25 -6.36
N THR A 108 -11.23 31.88 -7.53
CA THR A 108 -12.10 33.00 -7.92
C THR A 108 -13.53 32.53 -8.16
N SER A 109 -14.52 33.37 -7.86
CA SER A 109 -15.97 33.04 -7.91
C SER A 109 -16.46 32.50 -9.26
N LYS A 110 -15.81 32.86 -10.37
CA LYS A 110 -16.17 32.42 -11.72
C LYS A 110 -15.56 31.04 -12.03
N GLY A 111 -16.41 30.01 -12.15
CA GLY A 111 -15.95 28.62 -12.43
C GLY A 111 -15.52 27.83 -11.19
N ALA A 112 -15.89 28.27 -9.99
CA ALA A 112 -15.47 27.70 -8.71
C ALA A 112 -15.65 26.18 -8.64
N LEU A 113 -16.84 25.64 -9.00
CA LEU A 113 -17.10 24.20 -8.92
C LEU A 113 -16.18 23.36 -9.81
N LYS A 114 -15.89 23.84 -11.03
CA LYS A 114 -14.98 23.14 -11.96
C LYS A 114 -13.53 23.19 -11.42
N GLY A 115 -13.13 24.33 -10.88
CA GLY A 115 -11.81 24.49 -10.25
C GLY A 115 -11.62 23.57 -9.05
N LEU A 116 -12.60 23.50 -8.14
CA LEU A 116 -12.59 22.61 -6.98
C LEU A 116 -12.40 21.15 -7.39
N ARG A 117 -13.22 20.66 -8.32
CA ARG A 117 -13.13 19.26 -8.80
C ARG A 117 -11.79 18.97 -9.45
N SER A 118 -11.27 19.88 -10.26
CA SER A 118 -9.98 19.67 -10.92
C SER A 118 -8.82 19.61 -9.92
N ARG A 119 -8.83 20.46 -8.89
CA ARG A 119 -7.79 20.47 -7.86
C ARG A 119 -7.88 19.24 -6.95
N SER A 120 -9.08 18.84 -6.53
CA SER A 120 -9.26 17.60 -5.77
C SER A 120 -8.78 16.38 -6.55
N PHE A 121 -9.15 16.28 -7.82
CA PHE A 121 -8.71 15.18 -8.70
C PHE A 121 -7.19 15.19 -8.92
N TYR A 122 -6.59 16.36 -9.06
CA TYR A 122 -5.14 16.49 -9.18
C TYR A 122 -4.40 15.98 -7.93
N LEU A 123 -4.90 16.36 -6.73
CA LEU A 123 -4.32 15.87 -5.47
C LEU A 123 -4.45 14.36 -5.31
N GLU A 124 -5.58 13.79 -5.72
CA GLU A 124 -5.79 12.34 -5.68
C GLU A 124 -4.81 11.61 -6.59
N ILE A 125 -4.67 12.03 -7.85
CA ILE A 125 -3.68 11.44 -8.78
C ILE A 125 -2.25 11.61 -8.25
N MET A 126 -1.94 12.76 -7.68
CA MET A 126 -0.62 13.03 -7.11
C MET A 126 -0.33 12.07 -5.95
N MET A 127 -1.27 11.89 -5.01
CA MET A 127 -1.13 10.94 -3.91
C MET A 127 -0.93 9.51 -4.43
N GLU A 128 -1.74 9.07 -5.39
CA GLU A 128 -1.61 7.75 -6.01
C GLU A 128 -0.22 7.56 -6.66
N HIS A 129 0.29 8.59 -7.32
CA HIS A 129 1.63 8.56 -7.92
C HIS A 129 2.74 8.49 -6.86
N LEU A 130 2.63 9.23 -5.76
CA LEU A 130 3.59 9.17 -4.65
C LEU A 130 3.60 7.78 -4.01
N ILE A 131 2.42 7.19 -3.79
CA ILE A 131 2.28 5.82 -3.26
C ILE A 131 2.98 4.82 -4.18
N ASP A 132 2.67 4.85 -5.48
CA ASP A 132 3.26 3.91 -6.45
C ASP A 132 4.78 4.09 -6.53
N SER A 133 5.27 5.34 -6.55
CA SER A 133 6.70 5.65 -6.57
C SER A 133 7.44 5.11 -5.34
N LEU A 134 6.84 5.21 -4.15
CA LEU A 134 7.42 4.64 -2.93
C LEU A 134 7.43 3.11 -2.98
N LEU A 135 6.30 2.50 -3.36
CA LEU A 135 6.19 1.04 -3.45
C LEU A 135 7.20 0.46 -4.46
N GLU A 136 7.39 1.11 -5.61
CA GLU A 136 8.38 0.72 -6.62
C GLU A 136 9.81 0.78 -6.06
N LYS A 137 10.19 1.87 -5.38
CA LYS A 137 11.50 2.00 -4.73
C LYS A 137 11.76 0.92 -3.68
N LEU A 138 10.70 0.44 -3.03
CA LEU A 138 10.75 -0.60 -2.01
C LEU A 138 10.62 -2.02 -2.58
N PHE A 139 10.36 -2.19 -3.87
CA PHE A 139 10.04 -3.47 -4.52
C PHE A 139 8.81 -4.15 -3.87
N LEU A 140 7.84 -3.34 -3.47
CA LEU A 140 6.56 -3.78 -2.90
C LEU A 140 5.42 -3.50 -3.88
N SER A 141 4.27 -4.08 -3.63
CA SER A 141 3.07 -3.88 -4.46
C SER A 141 1.96 -3.19 -3.67
N ARG A 142 0.86 -2.82 -4.34
CA ARG A 142 -0.34 -2.25 -3.71
C ARG A 142 -1.03 -3.17 -2.69
N VAL A 143 -0.62 -4.41 -2.57
CA VAL A 143 -0.99 -5.30 -1.46
C VAL A 143 -0.66 -4.65 -0.11
N ASN A 144 0.48 -3.95 -0.04
CA ASN A 144 0.97 -3.29 1.17
C ASN A 144 0.29 -1.95 1.47
N LEU A 145 -0.45 -1.38 0.51
CA LEU A 145 -1.27 -0.18 0.71
C LEU A 145 -2.53 -0.53 1.50
N ILE A 146 -2.60 -0.08 2.76
CA ILE A 146 -3.73 -0.36 3.65
C ILE A 146 -4.89 0.57 3.35
N TYR A 147 -4.60 1.86 3.19
CA TYR A 147 -5.59 2.91 2.95
C TYR A 147 -4.98 4.05 2.13
N SER A 148 -5.77 4.62 1.23
CA SER A 148 -5.50 5.88 0.54
C SER A 148 -6.80 6.68 0.44
N GLY A 149 -6.75 7.97 0.74
CA GLY A 149 -7.89 8.87 0.57
C GLY A 149 -7.71 10.20 1.30
N GLY A 150 -8.26 11.26 0.70
CA GLY A 150 -8.29 12.59 1.32
C GLY A 150 -6.93 13.22 1.55
N GLY A 151 -5.89 12.81 0.84
CA GLY A 151 -4.51 13.27 1.03
C GLY A 151 -3.72 12.47 2.07
N HIS A 152 -4.30 11.38 2.59
CA HIS A 152 -3.63 10.48 3.53
C HIS A 152 -3.44 9.10 2.93
N ALA A 153 -2.34 8.42 3.27
CA ALA A 153 -2.14 7.02 2.96
C ALA A 153 -1.48 6.29 4.13
N TYR A 154 -1.83 5.01 4.30
CA TYR A 154 -1.18 4.12 5.25
C TYR A 154 -0.63 2.91 4.52
N ILE A 155 0.65 2.62 4.69
CA ILE A 155 1.36 1.54 4.02
C ILE A 155 2.03 0.65 5.06
N LEU A 156 1.81 -0.67 4.98
CA LEU A 156 2.45 -1.64 5.84
C LEU A 156 3.79 -2.06 5.22
N LEU A 157 4.88 -1.77 5.90
CA LEU A 157 6.24 -2.00 5.43
C LEU A 157 7.00 -3.00 6.32
N PRO A 158 7.99 -3.72 5.80
CA PRO A 158 8.92 -4.49 6.63
C PRO A 158 9.83 -3.53 7.39
N ASN A 159 9.98 -3.75 8.70
CA ASN A 159 10.77 -2.86 9.56
C ASN A 159 12.25 -3.21 9.52
N THR A 160 12.91 -2.85 8.44
CA THR A 160 14.34 -3.06 8.24
C THR A 160 15.09 -1.74 8.09
N GLU A 161 16.39 -1.74 8.32
CA GLU A 161 17.22 -0.55 8.17
C GLU A 161 17.21 -0.04 6.72
N LYS A 162 17.25 -0.96 5.75
CA LYS A 162 17.17 -0.63 4.32
C LYS A 162 15.87 0.10 3.98
N VAL A 163 14.72 -0.42 4.45
CA VAL A 163 13.40 0.19 4.20
C VAL A 163 13.33 1.58 4.83
N ARG A 164 13.76 1.74 6.09
CA ARG A 164 13.75 3.04 6.76
C ARG A 164 14.62 4.07 6.06
N LYS A 165 15.76 3.65 5.51
CA LYS A 165 16.62 4.53 4.73
C LYS A 165 15.93 4.97 3.43
N ILE A 166 15.35 4.03 2.67
CA ILE A 166 14.65 4.35 1.41
C ILE A 166 13.47 5.30 1.68
N VAL A 167 12.71 5.06 2.75
CA VAL A 167 11.61 5.96 3.16
C VAL A 167 12.13 7.36 3.47
N GLY A 168 13.20 7.49 4.26
CA GLY A 168 13.77 8.80 4.59
C GLY A 168 14.32 9.54 3.36
N ASP A 169 15.00 8.84 2.46
CA ASP A 169 15.49 9.42 1.20
C ASP A 169 14.30 9.87 0.31
N PHE A 170 13.23 9.09 0.27
CA PHE A 170 12.00 9.42 -0.46
C PHE A 170 11.26 10.62 0.12
N GLU A 171 11.14 10.71 1.45
CA GLU A 171 10.53 11.86 2.14
C GLU A 171 11.27 13.15 1.80
N GLN A 172 12.61 13.12 1.80
CA GLN A 172 13.40 14.28 1.42
C GLN A 172 13.15 14.69 -0.03
N GLU A 173 13.20 13.74 -0.97
CA GLU A 173 12.95 13.98 -2.40
C GLU A 173 11.56 14.59 -2.63
N VAL A 174 10.54 14.05 -1.98
CA VAL A 174 9.15 14.53 -2.10
C VAL A 174 9.00 15.93 -1.51
N ASN A 175 9.57 16.19 -0.34
CA ASN A 175 9.50 17.50 0.30
C ASN A 175 10.22 18.58 -0.54
N GLU A 176 11.38 18.27 -1.12
CA GLU A 176 12.08 19.18 -2.04
C GLU A 176 11.22 19.46 -3.28
N TRP A 177 10.59 18.45 -3.85
CA TRP A 177 9.68 18.60 -4.98
C TRP A 177 8.43 19.42 -4.64
N PHE A 178 7.82 19.21 -3.47
CA PHE A 178 6.68 20.03 -3.00
C PHE A 178 7.09 21.50 -2.86
N LEU A 179 8.24 21.77 -2.28
CA LEU A 179 8.74 23.13 -2.11
C LEU A 179 8.98 23.83 -3.45
N GLU A 180 9.53 23.12 -4.43
CA GLU A 180 9.78 23.66 -5.77
C GLU A 180 8.48 23.94 -6.54
N MET A 181 7.50 23.02 -6.46
CA MET A 181 6.28 23.10 -7.27
C MET A 181 5.16 23.93 -6.64
N PHE A 182 5.05 23.93 -5.32
CA PHE A 182 3.92 24.52 -4.58
C PHE A 182 4.34 25.59 -3.58
N GLU A 183 5.64 25.85 -3.43
CA GLU A 183 6.20 26.76 -2.43
C GLU A 183 5.75 26.36 -1.01
N THR A 184 4.82 27.13 -0.40
CA THR A 184 4.27 26.84 0.94
C THR A 184 2.79 26.47 0.91
N GLN A 185 2.20 26.24 -0.26
CA GLN A 185 0.77 25.92 -0.40
C GLN A 185 0.45 24.45 -0.07
N LEU A 186 1.36 23.55 -0.44
CA LEU A 186 1.29 22.13 -0.12
C LEU A 186 2.64 21.67 0.44
N TYR A 187 2.61 20.83 1.44
CA TYR A 187 3.80 20.27 2.10
C TYR A 187 3.50 18.95 2.83
#